data_1644e18e4c890cf5c5dc1794375ce265
#
_entry.id   1644e18e4c890cf5c5dc1794375ce265
#
_cell.length_a   1.000
_cell.length_b   1.000
_cell.length_c   1.000
_cell.angle_alpha   90.00
_cell.angle_beta   90.00
_cell.angle_gamma   90.00
#
_symmetry.space_group_name_H-M   'P 1'
#
loop_
_entity.id
_entity.type
_entity.pdbx_description
1 polymer ?
#
loop_
_entity_poly.entity_id
_entity_poly.type
_entity_poly.pdbx_seq_one_letter_code
_entity_poly.pdbx_strand_id
1 'polypeptide(L)'
;VTGVQTCALPIYPVDRRCYAFFHPALADEPLIFVEVALVKGLADSVQGLLDEKAPVLDPRQADTAIFYSINNCQRGLDGISFGNFLIKQVVEELKSELPQIQTFVTLSPVPGFAAWLAREREGGKMLPAEVLAALTLLDQPGWHVDKDAARALREPLLAAAAIYFLRARDGKGRAVDPVARFHLGNGACLERLNFGGDVSANGLKQSHGLMVNYLYDPDRIEANHEGFAERGAVAASDSVKRALSQPNA
;
A
#
# COMPACT_ATOMS: atom_id res chain seq x y z
N VAL A 1 -26.91 -11.29 1.33
CA VAL A 1 -25.99 -11.57 2.45
C VAL A 1 -24.77 -12.20 1.85
N THR A 2 -23.70 -11.44 1.76
CA THR A 2 -22.38 -11.92 1.34
C THR A 2 -21.77 -12.66 2.52
N GLY A 3 -21.47 -13.95 2.35
CA GLY A 3 -20.73 -14.72 3.34
C GLY A 3 -19.23 -14.53 3.11
N VAL A 4 -18.49 -14.19 4.16
CA VAL A 4 -17.02 -14.35 4.19
C VAL A 4 -16.74 -15.80 4.48
N GLN A 5 -16.09 -16.51 3.57
CA GLN A 5 -15.52 -17.82 3.87
C GLN A 5 -14.02 -17.65 4.01
N THR A 6 -13.49 -17.96 5.19
CA THR A 6 -12.06 -18.10 5.39
C THR A 6 -11.61 -19.35 4.68
N CYS A 7 -10.92 -19.23 3.57
CA CYS A 7 -10.27 -20.34 2.92
C CYS A 7 -8.89 -20.53 3.54
N ALA A 8 -8.81 -21.16 4.71
CA ALA A 8 -7.56 -21.67 5.23
C ALA A 8 -7.16 -22.89 4.38
N LEU A 9 -6.56 -22.64 3.23
CA LEU A 9 -5.94 -23.70 2.45
C LEU A 9 -4.78 -24.27 3.28
N PRO A 10 -4.64 -25.60 3.40
CA PRO A 10 -3.59 -26.23 4.22
C PRO A 10 -2.15 -26.00 3.70
N ILE A 11 -2.00 -25.25 2.62
CA ILE A 11 -0.71 -24.87 2.02
C ILE A 11 -0.16 -23.54 2.54
N TYR A 12 -0.94 -22.76 3.31
CA TYR A 12 -0.46 -21.51 3.87
C TYR A 12 0.14 -21.73 5.27
N PRO A 13 1.28 -21.07 5.58
CA PRO A 13 1.78 -21.00 6.96
C PRO A 13 0.70 -20.45 7.90
N VAL A 14 0.76 -20.86 9.19
CA VAL A 14 -0.25 -20.45 10.18
C VAL A 14 -0.33 -18.92 10.40
N ASP A 15 0.70 -18.18 10.02
CA ASP A 15 0.75 -16.72 10.06
C ASP A 15 0.31 -16.06 8.73
N ARG A 16 -0.31 -16.82 7.83
CA ARG A 16 -0.94 -16.33 6.59
C ARG A 16 -2.40 -16.69 6.58
N ARG A 17 -3.21 -15.77 6.05
CA ARG A 17 -4.65 -15.96 5.86
C ARG A 17 -5.04 -15.56 4.45
N CYS A 18 -5.95 -16.31 3.86
CA CYS A 18 -6.61 -15.94 2.62
C CYS A 18 -8.11 -15.87 2.88
N TYR A 19 -8.71 -14.73 2.64
CA TYR A 19 -10.15 -14.52 2.73
C TYR A 19 -10.73 -14.44 1.32
N ALA A 20 -11.78 -15.22 1.05
CA ALA A 20 -12.48 -15.18 -0.20
C ALA A 20 -13.93 -14.72 0.01
N PHE A 21 -14.39 -13.84 -0.86
CA PHE A 21 -15.75 -13.32 -0.81
C PHE A 21 -16.57 -13.93 -1.94
N PHE A 22 -17.74 -14.50 -1.58
CA PHE A 22 -18.63 -15.14 -2.50
C PHE A 22 -19.98 -14.40 -2.54
N HIS A 23 -20.66 -14.46 -3.69
CA HIS A 23 -22.04 -14.04 -3.80
C HIS A 23 -22.94 -15.28 -3.82
N PRO A 24 -24.11 -15.26 -3.16
CA PRO A 24 -25.00 -16.42 -3.12
C PRO A 24 -25.41 -16.96 -4.50
N ALA A 25 -25.47 -16.08 -5.52
CA ALA A 25 -25.76 -16.48 -6.89
C ALA A 25 -24.54 -17.07 -7.65
N LEU A 26 -23.34 -17.02 -7.07
CA LEU A 26 -22.07 -17.51 -7.62
C LEU A 26 -21.33 -18.28 -6.51
N ALA A 27 -21.97 -19.33 -6.00
CA ALA A 27 -21.53 -20.02 -4.79
C ALA A 27 -20.14 -20.66 -4.89
N ASP A 28 -19.74 -21.07 -6.10
CA ASP A 28 -18.48 -21.77 -6.35
C ASP A 28 -17.38 -20.86 -6.93
N GLU A 29 -17.70 -19.58 -7.19
CA GLU A 29 -16.74 -18.63 -7.76
C GLU A 29 -16.53 -17.44 -6.83
N PRO A 30 -15.29 -17.22 -6.34
CA PRO A 30 -15.01 -16.07 -5.52
C PRO A 30 -15.10 -14.77 -6.35
N LEU A 31 -15.57 -13.72 -5.71
CA LEU A 31 -15.58 -12.37 -6.27
C LEU A 31 -14.24 -11.68 -6.06
N ILE A 32 -13.69 -11.82 -4.86
CA ILE A 32 -12.47 -11.12 -4.43
C ILE A 32 -11.71 -12.03 -3.48
N PHE A 33 -10.38 -12.01 -3.59
CA PHE A 33 -9.45 -12.56 -2.61
C PHE A 33 -8.73 -11.45 -1.85
N VAL A 34 -8.53 -11.70 -0.56
CA VAL A 34 -7.72 -10.84 0.31
C VAL A 34 -6.71 -11.72 1.05
N GLU A 35 -5.43 -11.47 0.81
CA GLU A 35 -4.35 -12.18 1.50
C GLU A 35 -3.75 -11.31 2.60
N VAL A 36 -3.58 -11.91 3.77
CA VAL A 36 -3.15 -11.23 5.00
C VAL A 36 -1.98 -11.98 5.62
N ALA A 37 -0.94 -11.23 5.99
CA ALA A 37 0.16 -11.72 6.82
C ALA A 37 0.00 -11.21 8.26
N LEU A 38 0.18 -12.11 9.23
CA LEU A 38 0.17 -11.82 10.66
C LEU A 38 1.61 -11.64 11.12
N VAL A 39 1.97 -10.44 11.57
CA VAL A 39 3.36 -10.06 11.87
C VAL A 39 3.47 -9.24 13.15
N LYS A 40 4.71 -8.93 13.56
CA LYS A 40 5.00 -7.91 14.57
C LYS A 40 5.40 -6.61 13.89
N GLY A 41 4.68 -5.53 14.18
CA GLY A 41 4.92 -4.22 13.59
C GLY A 41 4.62 -4.14 12.10
N LEU A 42 5.12 -3.09 11.44
CA LEU A 42 4.85 -2.82 10.03
C LEU A 42 5.89 -3.49 9.13
N ALA A 43 5.45 -4.26 8.14
CA ALA A 43 6.33 -4.70 7.05
C ALA A 43 6.59 -3.57 6.07
N ASP A 44 7.81 -3.48 5.57
CA ASP A 44 8.29 -2.48 4.61
C ASP A 44 8.63 -3.07 3.23
N SER A 45 8.69 -4.40 3.12
CA SER A 45 9.05 -5.10 1.90
C SER A 45 8.15 -6.30 1.66
N VAL A 46 7.70 -6.45 0.41
CA VAL A 46 6.91 -7.61 -0.01
C VAL A 46 7.79 -8.85 -0.11
N GLN A 47 9.08 -8.72 -0.44
CA GLN A 47 10.01 -9.85 -0.49
C GLN A 47 10.12 -10.52 0.88
N GLY A 48 10.17 -9.74 1.96
CA GLY A 48 10.18 -10.29 3.33
C GLY A 48 8.90 -11.04 3.71
N LEU A 49 7.75 -10.59 3.19
CA LEU A 49 6.48 -11.29 3.42
C LEU A 49 6.34 -12.58 2.60
N LEU A 50 6.95 -12.62 1.40
CA LEU A 50 6.87 -13.75 0.48
C LEU A 50 8.04 -14.73 0.62
N ASP A 51 8.98 -14.50 1.53
CA ASP A 51 10.10 -15.41 1.77
C ASP A 51 9.61 -16.70 2.45
N GLU A 52 9.55 -17.78 1.67
CA GLU A 52 9.16 -19.11 2.16
C GLU A 52 10.10 -19.68 3.23
N LYS A 53 11.31 -19.12 3.38
CA LYS A 53 12.29 -19.50 4.38
C LYS A 53 12.20 -18.67 5.66
N ALA A 54 11.38 -17.61 5.65
CA ALA A 54 11.17 -16.81 6.85
C ALA A 54 10.57 -17.65 7.98
N PRO A 55 10.99 -17.44 9.24
CA PRO A 55 10.37 -18.10 10.36
C PRO A 55 8.88 -17.82 10.44
N VAL A 56 8.08 -18.86 10.56
CA VAL A 56 6.62 -18.75 10.73
C VAL A 56 6.32 -18.23 12.13
N LEU A 57 5.57 -17.13 12.23
CA LEU A 57 5.19 -16.54 13.50
C LEU A 57 3.97 -17.30 14.09
N ASP A 58 3.97 -17.54 15.41
CA ASP A 58 2.74 -17.94 16.10
C ASP A 58 1.72 -16.78 16.00
N PRO A 59 0.53 -17.00 15.43
CA PRO A 59 -0.48 -15.94 15.24
C PRO A 59 -0.83 -15.21 16.54
N ARG A 60 -0.73 -15.86 17.70
CA ARG A 60 -0.97 -15.27 19.02
C ARG A 60 0.07 -14.24 19.43
N GLN A 61 1.22 -14.21 18.78
CA GLN A 61 2.29 -13.23 19.00
C GLN A 61 2.25 -12.06 18.03
N ALA A 62 1.39 -12.11 17.01
CA ALA A 62 1.19 -11.03 16.07
C ALA A 62 0.43 -9.88 16.72
N ASP A 63 0.81 -8.65 16.40
CA ASP A 63 0.13 -7.41 16.77
C ASP A 63 -0.44 -6.67 15.57
N THR A 64 -0.06 -7.09 14.37
CA THR A 64 -0.35 -6.42 13.10
C THR A 64 -0.81 -7.43 12.04
N ALA A 65 -1.89 -7.07 11.35
CA ALA A 65 -2.37 -7.74 10.15
C ALA A 65 -2.04 -6.88 8.91
N ILE A 66 -1.26 -7.46 7.98
CA ILE A 66 -0.85 -6.79 6.75
C ILE A 66 -1.59 -7.37 5.57
N PHE A 67 -2.44 -6.55 4.94
CA PHE A 67 -3.11 -6.85 3.68
C PHE A 67 -2.13 -6.59 2.53
N TYR A 68 -1.57 -7.64 1.93
CA TYR A 68 -0.55 -7.50 0.88
C TYR A 68 -1.05 -7.85 -0.51
N SER A 69 -2.25 -8.45 -0.62
CA SER A 69 -2.89 -8.78 -1.90
C SER A 69 -4.40 -8.62 -1.77
N ILE A 70 -5.00 -7.83 -2.66
CA ILE A 70 -6.45 -7.65 -2.79
C ILE A 70 -6.76 -7.72 -4.28
N ASN A 71 -7.39 -8.82 -4.72
CA ASN A 71 -7.59 -9.11 -6.14
C ASN A 71 -9.06 -9.37 -6.47
N ASN A 72 -9.58 -8.66 -7.47
CA ASN A 72 -10.86 -9.00 -8.08
C ASN A 72 -10.69 -10.25 -8.95
N CYS A 73 -11.60 -11.25 -8.77
CA CYS A 73 -11.63 -12.47 -9.56
C CYS A 73 -12.55 -12.35 -10.77
N GLN A 74 -13.50 -11.42 -10.72
CA GLN A 74 -14.53 -11.24 -11.73
C GLN A 74 -14.32 -9.93 -12.50
N ARG A 75 -14.20 -10.00 -13.84
CA ARG A 75 -14.03 -8.82 -14.71
C ARG A 75 -15.17 -7.80 -14.59
N GLY A 76 -16.39 -8.29 -14.27
CA GLY A 76 -17.56 -7.43 -14.06
C GLY A 76 -17.49 -6.54 -12.83
N LEU A 77 -16.48 -6.72 -11.96
CA LEU A 77 -16.26 -5.90 -10.77
C LEU A 77 -15.25 -4.74 -11.00
N ASP A 78 -14.72 -4.63 -12.22
CA ASP A 78 -13.79 -3.55 -12.54
C ASP A 78 -14.48 -2.18 -12.37
N GLY A 79 -13.89 -1.35 -11.51
CA GLY A 79 -14.42 -0.01 -11.19
C GLY A 79 -15.51 0.02 -10.11
N ILE A 80 -15.93 -1.13 -9.56
CA ILE A 80 -16.86 -1.19 -8.44
C ILE A 80 -16.05 -1.22 -7.13
N SER A 81 -16.27 -0.23 -6.26
CA SER A 81 -15.58 -0.15 -4.99
C SER A 81 -16.29 -0.96 -3.91
N PHE A 82 -15.85 -2.20 -3.71
CA PHE A 82 -16.26 -3.01 -2.54
C PHE A 82 -15.30 -2.84 -1.35
N GLY A 83 -14.23 -2.06 -1.50
CA GLY A 83 -13.07 -2.08 -0.62
C GLY A 83 -13.37 -1.77 0.84
N ASN A 84 -14.24 -0.79 1.12
CA ASN A 84 -14.57 -0.42 2.50
C ASN A 84 -15.27 -1.58 3.24
N PHE A 85 -16.21 -2.23 2.57
CA PHE A 85 -16.95 -3.36 3.13
C PHE A 85 -16.05 -4.57 3.39
N LEU A 86 -15.18 -4.91 2.41
CA LEU A 86 -14.34 -6.10 2.47
C LEU A 86 -13.27 -6.01 3.56
N ILE A 87 -12.54 -4.89 3.59
CA ILE A 87 -11.49 -4.69 4.59
C ILE A 87 -12.09 -4.65 6.00
N LYS A 88 -13.24 -3.96 6.18
CA LYS A 88 -13.94 -3.95 7.47
C LYS A 88 -14.34 -5.35 7.92
N GLN A 89 -14.91 -6.18 7.04
CA GLN A 89 -15.27 -7.55 7.40
C GLN A 89 -14.08 -8.41 7.80
N VAL A 90 -12.96 -8.32 7.05
CA VAL A 90 -11.73 -9.06 7.42
C VAL A 90 -11.17 -8.55 8.75
N VAL A 91 -11.21 -7.24 9.00
CA VAL A 91 -10.80 -6.66 10.28
C VAL A 91 -11.66 -7.17 11.44
N GLU A 92 -12.99 -7.23 11.28
CA GLU A 92 -13.91 -7.74 12.30
C GLU A 92 -13.67 -9.23 12.59
N GLU A 93 -13.48 -10.04 11.54
CA GLU A 93 -13.16 -11.46 11.66
C GLU A 93 -11.84 -11.68 12.40
N LEU A 94 -10.78 -10.97 11.97
CA LEU A 94 -9.46 -11.06 12.61
C LEU A 94 -9.49 -10.60 14.07
N LYS A 95 -10.21 -9.53 14.40
CA LYS A 95 -10.37 -9.08 15.79
C LYS A 95 -11.10 -10.09 16.66
N SER A 96 -12.07 -10.80 16.09
CA SER A 96 -12.81 -11.85 16.80
C SER A 96 -11.91 -13.08 17.06
N GLU A 97 -11.12 -13.51 16.06
CA GLU A 97 -10.21 -14.65 16.16
C GLU A 97 -8.96 -14.34 17.01
N LEU A 98 -8.36 -13.16 16.82
CA LEU A 98 -7.08 -12.73 17.36
C LEU A 98 -7.18 -11.33 17.99
N PRO A 99 -7.77 -11.20 19.18
CA PRO A 99 -8.05 -9.89 19.80
C PRO A 99 -6.81 -9.03 20.10
N GLN A 100 -5.61 -9.63 20.13
CA GLN A 100 -4.36 -8.92 20.33
C GLN A 100 -3.89 -8.15 19.10
N ILE A 101 -4.46 -8.40 17.90
CA ILE A 101 -4.16 -7.63 16.71
C ILE A 101 -4.84 -6.27 16.80
N GLN A 102 -4.04 -5.22 16.86
CA GLN A 102 -4.51 -3.84 16.99
C GLN A 102 -4.24 -3.00 15.75
N THR A 103 -3.30 -3.43 14.90
CA THR A 103 -2.90 -2.69 13.72
C THR A 103 -3.35 -3.41 12.45
N PHE A 104 -4.12 -2.72 11.62
CA PHE A 104 -4.61 -3.21 10.33
C PHE A 104 -4.07 -2.30 9.23
N VAL A 105 -3.15 -2.81 8.43
CA VAL A 105 -2.40 -2.01 7.47
C VAL A 105 -2.20 -2.79 6.17
N THR A 106 -2.11 -2.07 5.05
CA THR A 106 -1.73 -2.70 3.78
C THR A 106 -0.24 -2.62 3.53
N LEU A 107 0.27 -3.42 2.61
CA LEU A 107 1.51 -3.18 1.90
C LEU A 107 1.17 -3.15 0.40
N SER A 108 1.07 -1.95 -0.16
CA SER A 108 0.47 -1.72 -1.47
C SER A 108 1.48 -1.20 -2.49
N PRO A 109 1.38 -1.62 -3.78
CA PRO A 109 2.19 -1.08 -4.86
C PRO A 109 1.79 0.35 -5.22
N VAL A 110 2.65 1.04 -5.97
CA VAL A 110 2.44 2.41 -6.46
C VAL A 110 2.60 2.45 -7.98
N PRO A 111 1.65 1.87 -8.76
CA PRO A 111 1.84 1.57 -10.18
C PRO A 111 2.02 2.80 -11.07
N GLY A 112 1.57 3.98 -10.64
CA GLY A 112 1.66 5.22 -11.41
C GLY A 112 2.88 6.08 -11.13
N PHE A 113 3.67 5.77 -10.11
CA PHE A 113 4.71 6.66 -9.59
C PHE A 113 5.86 6.87 -10.57
N ALA A 114 6.42 5.81 -11.16
CA ALA A 114 7.55 5.95 -12.09
C ALA A 114 7.17 6.77 -13.33
N ALA A 115 5.98 6.56 -13.88
CA ALA A 115 5.49 7.33 -15.03
C ALA A 115 5.23 8.80 -14.69
N TRP A 116 4.74 9.11 -13.48
CA TRP A 116 4.59 10.48 -13.00
C TRP A 116 5.97 11.13 -12.81
N LEU A 117 6.90 10.44 -12.16
CA LEU A 117 8.25 10.93 -11.90
C LEU A 117 9.02 11.23 -13.20
N ALA A 118 8.87 10.39 -14.21
CA ALA A 118 9.47 10.64 -15.54
C ALA A 118 8.99 11.97 -16.12
N ARG A 119 7.67 12.25 -16.08
CA ARG A 119 7.12 13.53 -16.54
C ARG A 119 7.64 14.73 -15.73
N GLU A 120 7.78 14.59 -14.41
CA GLU A 120 8.36 15.64 -13.57
C GLU A 120 9.82 15.92 -13.93
N ARG A 121 10.60 14.90 -14.24
CA ARG A 121 12.01 15.01 -14.69
C ARG A 121 12.13 15.63 -16.09
N GLU A 122 11.15 15.46 -16.98
CA GLU A 122 11.12 16.04 -18.33
C GLU A 122 10.66 17.51 -18.38
N GLY A 123 10.29 18.11 -17.28
CA GLY A 123 9.87 19.52 -17.24
C GLY A 123 8.65 19.81 -16.37
N GLY A 124 8.31 18.91 -15.48
CA GLY A 124 7.33 19.14 -14.42
C GLY A 124 7.75 20.27 -13.47
N LYS A 125 6.82 20.72 -12.65
CA LYS A 125 7.01 21.90 -11.78
C LYS A 125 6.77 21.58 -10.29
N MET A 126 6.49 20.32 -9.97
CA MET A 126 6.12 19.95 -8.61
C MET A 126 7.34 19.59 -7.74
N LEU A 127 8.41 19.09 -8.36
CA LEU A 127 9.60 18.67 -7.64
C LEU A 127 10.62 19.81 -7.53
N PRO A 128 11.23 20.01 -6.34
CA PRO A 128 12.36 20.92 -6.17
C PRO A 128 13.55 20.53 -7.05
N ALA A 129 14.36 21.52 -7.46
CA ALA A 129 15.50 21.29 -8.35
C ALA A 129 16.56 20.37 -7.74
N GLU A 130 16.80 20.47 -6.44
CA GLU A 130 17.71 19.61 -5.69
C GLU A 130 17.25 18.15 -5.66
N VAL A 131 15.94 17.91 -5.53
CA VAL A 131 15.36 16.56 -5.60
C VAL A 131 15.53 15.99 -7.01
N LEU A 132 15.24 16.78 -8.04
CA LEU A 132 15.43 16.37 -9.45
C LEU A 132 16.89 16.04 -9.75
N ALA A 133 17.83 16.83 -9.25
CA ALA A 133 19.27 16.59 -9.43
C ALA A 133 19.71 15.27 -8.80
N ALA A 134 19.26 14.98 -7.57
CA ALA A 134 19.58 13.72 -6.88
C ALA A 134 18.96 12.50 -7.59
N LEU A 135 17.76 12.64 -8.15
CA LEU A 135 17.04 11.56 -8.84
C LEU A 135 17.68 11.16 -10.20
N THR A 136 18.70 11.88 -10.68
CA THR A 136 19.50 11.45 -11.85
C THR A 136 20.22 10.11 -11.62
N LEU A 137 20.49 9.75 -10.36
CA LEU A 137 21.06 8.44 -10.01
C LEU A 137 20.14 7.27 -10.37
N LEU A 138 18.84 7.47 -10.58
CA LEU A 138 17.92 6.44 -11.07
C LEU A 138 18.29 5.92 -12.46
N ASP A 139 19.04 6.71 -13.26
CA ASP A 139 19.47 6.34 -14.61
C ASP A 139 20.69 5.38 -14.58
N GLN A 140 21.31 5.22 -13.43
CA GLN A 140 22.41 4.29 -13.23
C GLN A 140 21.88 2.85 -13.19
N PRO A 141 22.32 1.95 -14.10
CA PRO A 141 21.93 0.54 -14.04
C PRO A 141 22.34 -0.09 -12.70
N GLY A 142 21.41 -0.81 -12.07
CA GLY A 142 21.69 -1.50 -10.82
C GLY A 142 21.77 -0.61 -9.57
N TRP A 143 21.33 0.63 -9.63
CA TRP A 143 21.32 1.56 -8.49
C TRP A 143 20.71 0.95 -7.21
N HIS A 144 19.72 0.07 -7.34
CA HIS A 144 19.00 -0.55 -6.22
C HIS A 144 19.82 -1.64 -5.50
N VAL A 145 20.88 -2.18 -6.12
CA VAL A 145 21.82 -3.12 -5.49
C VAL A 145 23.11 -2.43 -5.08
N ASP A 146 23.41 -1.26 -5.61
CA ASP A 146 24.52 -0.41 -5.18
C ASP A 146 24.11 0.31 -3.89
N LYS A 147 24.80 -0.01 -2.78
CA LYS A 147 24.44 0.51 -1.45
C LYS A 147 24.56 2.02 -1.32
N ASP A 148 25.53 2.63 -2.00
CA ASP A 148 25.79 4.07 -1.91
C ASP A 148 24.79 4.84 -2.77
N ALA A 149 24.51 4.37 -3.99
CA ALA A 149 23.47 4.91 -4.86
C ALA A 149 22.08 4.79 -4.20
N ALA A 150 21.75 3.63 -3.65
CA ALA A 150 20.48 3.40 -2.97
C ALA A 150 20.33 4.30 -1.73
N ARG A 151 21.41 4.50 -0.95
CA ARG A 151 21.41 5.41 0.19
C ARG A 151 21.18 6.86 -0.24
N ALA A 152 21.87 7.31 -1.28
CA ALA A 152 21.74 8.66 -1.81
C ALA A 152 20.36 8.94 -2.42
N LEU A 153 19.72 7.92 -3.01
CA LEU A 153 18.38 8.02 -3.60
C LEU A 153 17.24 7.96 -2.59
N ARG A 154 17.46 7.42 -1.39
CA ARG A 154 16.39 7.15 -0.43
C ARG A 154 15.55 8.40 -0.12
N GLU A 155 16.17 9.43 0.42
CA GLU A 155 15.44 10.64 0.83
C GLU A 155 14.85 11.43 -0.35
N PRO A 156 15.56 11.65 -1.48
CA PRO A 156 14.96 12.27 -2.65
C PRO A 156 13.76 11.52 -3.22
N LEU A 157 13.80 10.19 -3.25
CA LEU A 157 12.69 9.38 -3.75
C LEU A 157 11.48 9.43 -2.80
N LEU A 158 11.71 9.39 -1.50
CA LEU A 158 10.65 9.52 -0.49
C LEU A 158 10.03 10.93 -0.52
N ALA A 159 10.80 11.99 -0.72
CA ALA A 159 10.30 13.34 -0.89
C ALA A 159 9.42 13.47 -2.15
N ALA A 160 9.88 12.93 -3.28
CA ALA A 160 9.10 12.87 -4.51
C ALA A 160 7.80 12.08 -4.33
N ALA A 161 7.85 10.94 -3.62
CA ALA A 161 6.68 10.14 -3.30
C ALA A 161 5.68 10.89 -2.40
N ALA A 162 6.15 11.60 -1.39
CA ALA A 162 5.29 12.42 -0.54
C ALA A 162 4.58 13.51 -1.34
N ILE A 163 5.26 14.18 -2.28
CA ILE A 163 4.66 15.15 -3.20
C ILE A 163 3.63 14.46 -4.09
N TYR A 164 3.94 13.30 -4.65
CA TYR A 164 3.03 12.52 -5.49
C TYR A 164 1.71 12.20 -4.77
N PHE A 165 1.76 11.71 -3.56
CA PHE A 165 0.56 11.34 -2.81
C PHE A 165 -0.21 12.53 -2.27
N LEU A 166 0.49 13.52 -1.72
CA LEU A 166 -0.14 14.60 -0.97
C LEU A 166 -0.55 15.77 -1.87
N ARG A 167 0.15 16.03 -3.00
CA ARG A 167 -0.05 17.22 -3.82
C ARG A 167 -0.44 16.93 -5.27
N ALA A 168 0.07 15.83 -5.89
CA ALA A 168 -0.22 15.57 -7.29
C ALA A 168 -1.71 15.23 -7.50
N ARG A 169 -2.33 15.87 -8.48
CA ARG A 169 -3.73 15.67 -8.87
C ARG A 169 -3.84 15.44 -10.36
N ASP A 170 -4.81 14.64 -10.77
CA ASP A 170 -5.17 14.46 -12.18
C ASP A 170 -5.97 15.68 -12.71
N GLY A 171 -6.27 15.70 -14.01
CA GLY A 171 -7.05 16.77 -14.65
C GLY A 171 -8.47 16.95 -14.08
N LYS A 172 -8.93 16.06 -13.22
CA LYS A 172 -10.21 16.11 -12.51
C LYS A 172 -10.04 16.44 -11.01
N GLY A 173 -8.85 16.84 -10.58
CA GLY A 173 -8.56 17.17 -9.17
C GLY A 173 -8.43 15.98 -8.23
N ARG A 174 -8.40 14.75 -8.74
CA ARG A 174 -8.30 13.52 -7.91
C ARG A 174 -6.84 13.14 -7.70
N ALA A 175 -6.54 12.39 -6.62
CA ALA A 175 -5.23 11.77 -6.43
C ALA A 175 -4.82 10.98 -7.69
N VAL A 176 -3.57 11.11 -8.14
CA VAL A 176 -3.11 10.52 -9.40
C VAL A 176 -3.07 8.99 -9.33
N ASP A 177 -2.62 8.44 -8.20
CA ASP A 177 -2.45 7.01 -8.04
C ASP A 177 -3.81 6.29 -7.85
N PRO A 178 -4.11 5.24 -8.64
CA PRO A 178 -5.38 4.51 -8.54
C PRO A 178 -5.49 3.70 -7.25
N VAL A 179 -4.37 3.15 -6.73
CA VAL A 179 -4.34 2.38 -5.47
C VAL A 179 -4.55 3.33 -4.29
N ALA A 180 -3.93 4.52 -4.33
CA ALA A 180 -4.19 5.57 -3.33
C ALA A 180 -5.65 6.00 -3.34
N ARG A 181 -6.27 6.22 -4.52
CA ARG A 181 -7.70 6.56 -4.59
C ARG A 181 -8.58 5.50 -3.93
N PHE A 182 -8.25 4.23 -4.13
CA PHE A 182 -8.98 3.12 -3.51
C PHE A 182 -8.85 3.16 -1.98
N HIS A 183 -7.63 3.17 -1.44
CA HIS A 183 -7.43 3.09 0.01
C HIS A 183 -7.88 4.36 0.74
N LEU A 184 -7.53 5.55 0.23
CA LEU A 184 -7.92 6.82 0.83
C LEU A 184 -9.43 7.06 0.72
N GLY A 185 -10.04 6.66 -0.43
CA GLY A 185 -11.49 6.67 -0.60
C GLY A 185 -12.22 5.71 0.34
N ASN A 186 -11.54 4.72 0.90
CA ASN A 186 -12.05 3.82 1.93
C ASN A 186 -11.67 4.26 3.36
N GLY A 187 -11.17 5.49 3.54
CA GLY A 187 -10.88 6.09 4.84
C GLY A 187 -9.54 5.69 5.46
N ALA A 188 -8.65 5.06 4.70
CA ALA A 188 -7.32 4.76 5.20
C ALA A 188 -6.46 6.03 5.35
N CYS A 189 -5.46 5.94 6.23
CA CYS A 189 -4.38 6.91 6.37
C CYS A 189 -3.14 6.44 5.61
N LEU A 190 -2.48 7.31 4.84
CA LEU A 190 -1.16 7.04 4.26
C LEU A 190 -0.12 7.02 5.38
N GLU A 191 0.25 5.83 5.84
CA GLU A 191 1.01 5.64 7.07
C GLU A 191 2.52 5.70 6.85
N ARG A 192 3.03 5.02 5.81
CA ARG A 192 4.47 4.95 5.56
C ARG A 192 4.79 4.76 4.09
N LEU A 193 5.84 5.42 3.64
CA LEU A 193 6.48 5.23 2.33
C LEU A 193 7.66 4.28 2.50
N ASN A 194 7.71 3.20 1.74
CA ASN A 194 8.72 2.15 1.87
C ASN A 194 9.65 2.15 0.65
N PHE A 195 10.85 2.69 0.83
CA PHE A 195 11.92 2.63 -0.16
C PHE A 195 12.45 1.21 -0.28
N GLY A 196 12.52 0.68 -1.51
CA GLY A 196 12.96 -0.69 -1.76
C GLY A 196 11.93 -1.75 -1.29
N GLY A 197 10.66 -1.37 -1.15
CA GLY A 197 9.59 -2.26 -0.71
C GLY A 197 9.25 -3.38 -1.70
N ASP A 198 9.48 -3.16 -3.01
CA ASP A 198 9.41 -4.18 -4.05
C ASP A 198 10.56 -4.01 -5.06
N VAL A 199 11.62 -4.77 -4.89
CA VAL A 199 12.80 -4.77 -5.78
C VAL A 199 12.70 -5.78 -6.94
N SER A 200 11.52 -6.34 -7.20
CA SER A 200 11.27 -7.13 -8.40
C SER A 200 11.38 -6.25 -9.65
N ALA A 201 11.62 -6.87 -10.81
CA ALA A 201 11.66 -6.15 -12.08
C ALA A 201 10.39 -5.32 -12.34
N ASN A 202 9.22 -5.81 -11.91
CA ASN A 202 7.95 -5.10 -12.03
C ASN A 202 7.85 -3.93 -11.05
N GLY A 203 8.21 -4.11 -9.78
CA GLY A 203 8.23 -3.06 -8.77
C GLY A 203 9.16 -1.92 -9.14
N LEU A 204 10.38 -2.23 -9.59
CA LEU A 204 11.34 -1.24 -10.08
C LEU A 204 10.79 -0.47 -11.29
N LYS A 205 10.17 -1.15 -12.25
CA LYS A 205 9.58 -0.52 -13.44
C LYS A 205 8.40 0.41 -13.12
N GLN A 206 7.53 0.01 -12.21
CA GLN A 206 6.30 0.75 -11.90
C GLN A 206 6.51 1.89 -10.90
N SER A 207 7.42 1.73 -9.95
CA SER A 207 7.56 2.65 -8.82
C SER A 207 8.99 2.88 -8.34
N HIS A 208 10.02 2.47 -9.08
CA HIS A 208 11.40 2.46 -8.59
C HIS A 208 11.54 1.75 -7.23
N GLY A 209 10.78 0.66 -7.05
CA GLY A 209 10.80 -0.14 -5.83
C GLY A 209 10.01 0.45 -4.66
N LEU A 210 9.28 1.56 -4.84
CA LEU A 210 8.46 2.15 -3.79
C LEU A 210 7.21 1.31 -3.53
N MET A 211 6.93 1.05 -2.26
CA MET A 211 5.63 0.57 -1.76
C MET A 211 5.12 1.48 -0.64
N VAL A 212 3.86 1.33 -0.28
CA VAL A 212 3.23 2.15 0.77
C VAL A 212 2.41 1.30 1.73
N ASN A 213 2.33 1.74 2.99
CA ASN A 213 1.39 1.22 3.95
C ASN A 213 0.20 2.20 4.09
N TYR A 214 -1.02 1.67 3.97
CA TYR A 214 -2.27 2.36 4.30
C TYR A 214 -2.83 1.78 5.59
N LEU A 215 -2.92 2.61 6.63
CA LEU A 215 -3.46 2.22 7.94
C LEU A 215 -4.98 2.39 7.96
N TYR A 216 -5.67 1.34 8.36
CA TYR A 216 -7.10 1.34 8.65
C TYR A 216 -7.33 1.44 10.15
N ASP A 217 -7.50 2.66 10.63
CA ASP A 217 -7.82 2.95 12.02
C ASP A 217 -9.34 3.05 12.17
N PRO A 218 -10.00 2.12 12.88
CA PRO A 218 -11.45 2.09 13.01
C PRO A 218 -12.04 3.39 13.55
N ASP A 219 -11.31 4.10 14.42
CA ASP A 219 -11.78 5.34 15.03
C ASP A 219 -11.69 6.54 14.08
N ARG A 220 -10.96 6.43 12.97
CA ARG A 220 -10.67 7.53 12.03
C ARG A 220 -11.18 7.29 10.62
N ILE A 221 -11.58 6.07 10.28
CA ILE A 221 -12.00 5.69 8.92
C ILE A 221 -13.08 6.63 8.37
N GLU A 222 -14.12 6.94 9.15
CA GLU A 222 -15.23 7.77 8.67
C GLU A 222 -14.78 9.21 8.41
N ALA A 223 -14.08 9.82 9.36
CA ALA A 223 -13.56 11.18 9.21
C ALA A 223 -12.57 11.32 8.06
N ASN A 224 -11.71 10.31 7.86
CA ASN A 224 -10.77 10.27 6.74
C ASN A 224 -11.48 10.12 5.39
N HIS A 225 -12.50 9.24 5.32
CA HIS A 225 -13.33 9.06 4.13
C HIS A 225 -14.03 10.35 3.71
N GLU A 226 -14.73 11.00 4.63
CA GLU A 226 -15.40 12.28 4.39
C GLU A 226 -14.42 13.36 3.95
N GLY A 227 -13.28 13.49 4.65
CA GLY A 227 -12.24 14.46 4.32
C GLY A 227 -11.70 14.27 2.90
N PHE A 228 -11.50 13.02 2.49
CA PHE A 228 -11.03 12.71 1.14
C PHE A 228 -12.12 12.92 0.09
N ALA A 229 -13.35 12.47 0.34
CA ALA A 229 -14.47 12.58 -0.61
C ALA A 229 -14.88 14.03 -0.88
N GLU A 230 -14.97 14.86 0.17
CA GLU A 230 -15.46 16.23 0.06
C GLU A 230 -14.38 17.24 -0.35
N ARG A 231 -13.17 17.08 0.16
CA ARG A 231 -12.10 18.09 0.05
C ARG A 231 -10.84 17.58 -0.66
N GLY A 232 -10.80 16.30 -1.05
CA GLY A 232 -9.58 15.67 -1.56
C GLY A 232 -8.43 15.62 -0.53
N ALA A 233 -8.77 15.76 0.76
CA ALA A 233 -7.77 15.78 1.84
C ALA A 233 -7.21 14.38 2.07
N VAL A 234 -5.89 14.24 1.94
CA VAL A 234 -5.18 12.98 2.19
C VAL A 234 -4.80 12.91 3.66
N ALA A 235 -5.43 11.98 4.40
CA ALA A 235 -4.98 11.63 5.75
C ALA A 235 -3.60 10.96 5.64
N ALA A 236 -2.60 11.50 6.33
CA ALA A 236 -1.23 11.00 6.31
C ALA A 236 -0.58 11.11 7.68
N SER A 237 0.32 10.18 7.98
CA SER A 237 1.13 10.18 9.19
C SER A 237 2.14 11.34 9.21
N ASP A 238 2.69 11.61 10.37
CA ASP A 238 3.73 12.62 10.50
C ASP A 238 5.03 12.22 9.79
N SER A 239 5.30 10.92 9.64
CA SER A 239 6.46 10.43 8.89
C SER A 239 6.37 10.80 7.41
N VAL A 240 5.19 10.63 6.81
CA VAL A 240 4.93 11.00 5.41
C VAL A 240 4.95 12.52 5.23
N LYS A 241 4.38 13.27 6.17
CA LYS A 241 4.39 14.75 6.12
C LYS A 241 5.81 15.32 6.25
N ARG A 242 6.66 14.72 7.10
CA ARG A 242 8.07 15.12 7.21
C ARG A 242 8.85 14.90 5.93
N ALA A 243 8.56 13.82 5.16
CA ALA A 243 9.20 13.59 3.87
C ALA A 243 8.93 14.72 2.85
N LEU A 244 7.81 15.47 3.00
CA LEU A 244 7.55 16.69 2.23
C LEU A 244 8.50 17.86 2.59
N SER A 245 8.97 17.91 3.83
CA SER A 245 9.61 19.08 4.41
C SER A 245 11.14 18.97 4.43
N GLN A 246 11.69 17.84 4.00
CA GLN A 246 13.15 17.60 4.00
C GLN A 246 13.72 17.58 2.58
N PRO A 247 14.05 18.73 1.99
CA PRO A 247 14.94 18.73 0.83
C PRO A 247 16.43 18.66 1.19
N ASN A 248 16.82 18.76 2.47
CA ASN A 248 18.24 18.68 2.90
C ASN A 248 18.35 18.34 4.40
N ALA A 249 18.90 17.19 4.72
CA ALA A 249 19.71 16.97 5.93
C ALA A 249 20.97 16.21 5.53
#